data_b1e3c579ce70fc949bad3a49087e3e2b
#
_entry.id   b1e3c579ce70fc949bad3a49087e3e2b
#
_cell.length_a   1.000
_cell.length_b   1.000
_cell.length_c   1.000
_cell.angle_alpha   90.00
_cell.angle_beta   90.00
_cell.angle_gamma   90.00
#
_symmetry.space_group_name_H-M   'P 1'
#
loop_
_entity.id
_entity.type
_entity.pdbx_description
1 polymer ?
#
loop_
_entity_poly.entity_id
_entity_poly.type
_entity_poly.pdbx_seq_one_letter_code
_entity_poly.pdbx_strand_id
1 'polypeptide(L)'
;SGYLYTILPQLRKIYGDDTPELKEVMKTHTQFFNTSNFFNTIITGIDLAIEEKEGIAGKQTVSGLKTGLMGPFAAIGDSIFAALIPTIFGALAANMAINGNPTGIFIWIVAQIAVMVFRWKQLEFAYREGISLVTTMQHRLTALTDAATLLGVFMVGALVATMVNVK
;
A
#
# COMPACT_ATOMS: atom_id res chain seq x y z
N SER A 1 1.21 17.14 6.14
CA SER A 1 1.06 15.88 5.40
C SER A 1 0.15 14.96 6.20
N GLY A 2 -0.83 14.32 5.55
CA GLY A 2 -1.74 13.36 6.21
C GLY A 2 -0.98 12.19 6.82
N TYR A 3 0.10 11.77 6.18
CA TYR A 3 0.97 10.71 6.70
C TYR A 3 1.55 11.06 8.08
N LEU A 4 2.16 12.24 8.20
CA LEU A 4 2.68 12.69 9.51
C LEU A 4 1.58 12.72 10.58
N TYR A 5 0.40 13.21 10.23
CA TYR A 5 -0.71 13.27 11.18
C TYR A 5 -1.08 11.89 11.72
N THR A 6 -1.05 10.88 10.86
CA THR A 6 -1.37 9.49 11.23
C THR A 6 -0.34 8.88 12.18
N ILE A 7 0.97 9.11 11.97
CA ILE A 7 2.03 8.50 12.79
C ILE A 7 2.45 9.35 14.00
N LEU A 8 2.04 10.62 14.05
CA LEU A 8 2.44 11.57 15.10
C LEU A 8 2.17 11.07 16.54
N PRO A 9 1.04 10.43 16.85
CA PRO A 9 0.81 9.89 18.20
C PRO A 9 1.88 8.88 18.62
N GLN A 10 2.38 8.07 17.69
CA GLN A 10 3.42 7.09 18.00
C GLN A 10 4.80 7.75 18.07
N LEU A 11 5.10 8.72 17.21
CA LEU A 11 6.34 9.48 17.28
C LEU A 11 6.47 10.22 18.62
N ARG A 12 5.37 10.76 19.16
CA ARG A 12 5.35 11.37 20.51
C ARG A 12 5.68 10.38 21.62
N LYS A 13 5.26 9.13 21.48
CA LYS A 13 5.61 8.09 22.46
C LYS A 13 7.09 7.73 22.39
N ILE A 14 7.69 7.74 21.19
CA ILE A 14 9.11 7.41 20.99
C ILE A 14 10.01 8.56 21.44
N TYR A 15 9.70 9.78 21.05
CA TYR A 15 10.59 10.94 21.23
C TYR A 15 10.20 11.88 22.38
N GLY A 16 9.01 11.69 22.96
CA GLY A 16 8.42 12.61 23.90
C GLY A 16 7.69 13.79 23.24
N ASP A 17 6.94 14.54 24.04
CA ASP A 17 6.22 15.71 23.56
C ASP A 17 7.15 16.94 23.51
N ASP A 18 7.05 17.70 22.42
CA ASP A 18 7.73 18.98 22.19
C ASP A 18 9.26 18.97 22.26
N THR A 19 9.87 17.81 22.03
CA THR A 19 11.34 17.65 22.01
C THR A 19 11.95 18.16 20.71
N PRO A 20 13.23 18.58 20.69
CA PRO A 20 13.96 18.90 19.45
C PRO A 20 14.00 17.73 18.48
N GLU A 21 14.15 16.52 18.99
CA GLU A 21 14.19 15.25 18.25
C GLU A 21 12.86 15.02 17.51
N LEU A 22 11.73 15.18 18.20
CA LEU A 22 10.42 15.07 17.58
C LEU A 22 10.25 16.08 16.44
N LYS A 23 10.66 17.33 16.64
CA LYS A 23 10.56 18.37 15.61
C LYS A 23 11.41 18.06 14.38
N GLU A 24 12.57 17.46 14.58
CA GLU A 24 13.44 17.06 13.47
C GLU A 24 12.85 15.89 12.69
N VAL A 25 12.38 14.86 13.37
CA VAL A 25 11.74 13.69 12.74
C VAL A 25 10.46 14.09 12.01
N MET A 26 9.66 14.98 12.57
CA MET A 26 8.48 15.53 11.90
C MET A 26 8.81 16.15 10.54
N LYS A 27 9.97 16.83 10.38
CA LYS A 27 10.40 17.39 9.08
C LYS A 27 10.60 16.29 8.04
N THR A 28 11.19 15.15 8.42
CA THR A 28 11.36 13.99 7.54
C THR A 28 10.00 13.44 7.08
N HIS A 29 9.04 13.36 7.98
CA HIS A 29 7.70 12.85 7.66
C HIS A 29 6.78 13.86 6.97
N THR A 30 7.18 15.13 6.83
CA THR A 30 6.50 16.12 5.98
C THR A 30 6.92 16.07 4.52
N GLN A 31 8.01 15.38 4.17
CA GLN A 31 8.45 15.18 2.80
C GLN A 31 7.34 14.57 1.94
N PHE A 32 7.45 14.78 0.62
CA PHE A 32 6.52 14.19 -0.32
C PHE A 32 6.52 12.67 -0.18
N PHE A 33 5.34 12.11 0.01
CA PHE A 33 5.12 10.68 0.08
C PHE A 33 3.75 10.36 -0.52
N ASN A 34 3.74 9.55 -1.58
CA ASN A 34 2.53 9.09 -2.23
C ASN A 34 2.72 7.65 -2.70
N THR A 35 1.90 6.76 -2.18
CA THR A 35 1.89 5.34 -2.55
C THR A 35 0.46 4.83 -2.55
N SER A 36 0.25 3.60 -3.00
CA SER A 36 -1.05 2.95 -2.91
C SER A 36 -1.52 2.89 -1.45
N ASN A 37 -2.78 3.23 -1.22
CA ASN A 37 -3.38 3.12 0.11
C ASN A 37 -3.43 1.68 0.64
N PHE A 38 -3.24 0.68 -0.22
CA PHE A 38 -3.21 -0.74 0.15
C PHE A 38 -1.88 -1.18 0.74
N PHE A 39 -0.76 -0.54 0.36
CA PHE A 39 0.58 -0.84 0.87
C PHE A 39 1.19 0.26 1.76
N ASN A 40 0.48 1.35 1.95
CA ASN A 40 0.90 2.41 2.87
C ASN A 40 1.21 1.87 4.28
N THR A 41 0.41 0.92 4.76
CA THR A 41 0.58 0.30 6.09
C THR A 41 1.90 -0.46 6.23
N ILE A 42 2.44 -1.04 5.15
CA ILE A 42 3.76 -1.69 5.18
C ILE A 42 4.84 -0.65 5.44
N ILE A 43 4.85 0.45 4.67
CA ILE A 43 5.84 1.51 4.83
C ILE A 43 5.72 2.14 6.22
N THR A 44 4.49 2.38 6.70
CA THR A 44 4.24 2.90 8.04
C THR A 44 4.80 1.98 9.13
N GLY A 45 4.61 0.67 9.02
CA GLY A 45 5.13 -0.29 9.98
C GLY A 45 6.65 -0.30 10.03
N ILE A 46 7.30 -0.29 8.86
CA ILE A 46 8.76 -0.26 8.77
C ILE A 46 9.31 1.07 9.29
N ASP A 47 8.71 2.21 8.91
CA ASP A 47 9.11 3.54 9.40
C ASP A 47 9.10 3.57 10.94
N LEU A 48 8.01 3.13 11.56
CA LEU A 48 7.89 3.13 13.02
C LEU A 48 8.89 2.18 13.68
N ALA A 49 9.18 1.04 13.08
CA ALA A 49 10.18 0.10 13.59
C ALA A 49 11.61 0.70 13.54
N ILE A 50 11.94 1.46 12.49
CA ILE A 50 13.22 2.16 12.35
C ILE A 50 13.30 3.30 13.39
N GLU A 51 12.25 4.12 13.49
CA GLU A 51 12.18 5.23 14.43
C GLU A 51 12.36 4.76 15.89
N GLU A 52 11.75 3.64 16.25
CA GLU A 52 11.87 3.09 17.60
C GLU A 52 13.26 2.50 17.88
N LYS A 53 13.87 1.84 16.88
CA LYS A 53 15.15 1.15 17.04
C LYS A 53 16.36 2.05 16.88
N GLU A 54 16.33 2.96 15.92
CA GLU A 54 17.47 3.77 15.50
C GLU A 54 17.33 5.25 15.90
N GLY A 55 16.10 5.69 16.24
CA GLY A 55 15.83 7.07 16.57
C GLY A 55 16.21 8.01 15.40
N ILE A 56 16.77 9.18 15.72
CA ILE A 56 17.17 10.19 14.73
C ILE A 56 18.22 9.65 13.74
N ALA A 57 19.06 8.70 14.15
CA ALA A 57 20.06 8.10 13.27
C ALA A 57 19.42 7.39 12.06
N GLY A 58 18.20 6.84 12.22
CA GLY A 58 17.43 6.20 11.17
C GLY A 58 16.79 7.13 10.14
N LYS A 59 16.87 8.45 10.32
CA LYS A 59 16.21 9.45 9.46
C LYS A 59 16.49 9.29 7.96
N GLN A 60 17.76 9.02 7.60
CA GLN A 60 18.14 8.80 6.20
C GLN A 60 17.56 7.50 5.66
N THR A 61 17.56 6.44 6.47
CA THR A 61 16.97 5.15 6.15
C THR A 61 15.47 5.28 5.88
N VAL A 62 14.73 5.97 6.76
CA VAL A 62 13.30 6.26 6.60
C VAL A 62 13.03 7.05 5.33
N SER A 63 13.80 8.11 5.05
CA SER A 63 13.63 8.93 3.84
C SER A 63 13.92 8.12 2.57
N GLY A 64 14.99 7.34 2.56
CA GLY A 64 15.36 6.47 1.44
C GLY A 64 14.34 5.36 1.20
N LEU A 65 13.83 4.74 2.26
CA LEU A 65 12.79 3.73 2.20
C LEU A 65 11.50 4.29 1.55
N LYS A 66 11.03 5.43 2.05
CA LYS A 66 9.82 6.08 1.52
C LYS A 66 9.97 6.42 0.05
N THR A 67 11.09 7.02 -0.33
CA THR A 67 11.37 7.39 -1.73
C THR A 67 11.52 6.16 -2.63
N GLY A 68 12.19 5.12 -2.16
CA GLY A 68 12.46 3.92 -2.95
C GLY A 68 11.24 3.00 -3.12
N LEU A 69 10.36 2.93 -2.11
CA LEU A 69 9.21 2.02 -2.13
C LEU A 69 7.90 2.66 -2.60
N MET A 70 7.75 3.99 -2.54
CA MET A 70 6.47 4.62 -2.88
C MET A 70 6.02 4.32 -4.30
N GLY A 71 6.91 4.37 -5.29
CA GLY A 71 6.59 4.11 -6.69
C GLY A 71 6.20 2.64 -6.96
N PRO A 72 7.07 1.68 -6.67
CA PRO A 72 6.77 0.26 -6.82
C PRO A 72 5.49 -0.17 -6.09
N PHE A 73 5.30 0.28 -4.85
CA PHE A 73 4.11 -0.07 -4.08
C PHE A 73 2.84 0.61 -4.61
N ALA A 74 2.94 1.83 -5.15
CA ALA A 74 1.83 2.45 -5.86
C ALA A 74 1.44 1.60 -7.08
N ALA A 75 2.40 1.25 -7.94
CA ALA A 75 2.14 0.49 -9.16
C ALA A 75 1.48 -0.87 -8.87
N ILE A 76 2.02 -1.66 -7.93
CA ILE A 76 1.48 -2.97 -7.55
C ILE A 76 0.10 -2.82 -6.90
N GLY A 77 -0.01 -1.91 -5.94
CA GLY A 77 -1.25 -1.73 -5.18
C GLY A 77 -2.40 -1.26 -6.06
N ASP A 78 -2.16 -0.31 -6.92
CA ASP A 78 -3.18 0.23 -7.81
C ASP A 78 -3.57 -0.76 -8.90
N SER A 79 -2.61 -1.50 -9.46
CA SER A 79 -2.91 -2.52 -10.47
C SER A 79 -3.75 -3.68 -9.90
N ILE A 80 -3.42 -4.17 -8.71
CA ILE A 80 -4.11 -5.33 -8.12
C ILE A 80 -5.40 -4.90 -7.41
N PHE A 81 -5.29 -3.98 -6.46
CA PHE A 81 -6.38 -3.69 -5.54
C PHE A 81 -7.34 -2.60 -6.04
N ALA A 82 -6.85 -1.62 -6.81
CA ALA A 82 -7.71 -0.56 -7.34
C ALA A 82 -8.26 -0.89 -8.74
N ALA A 83 -7.56 -1.71 -9.55
CA ALA A 83 -8.01 -2.06 -10.88
C ALA A 83 -8.51 -3.51 -10.98
N LEU A 84 -7.65 -4.51 -10.74
CA LEU A 84 -7.96 -5.91 -11.03
C LEU A 84 -9.11 -6.45 -10.16
N ILE A 85 -9.01 -6.32 -8.84
CA ILE A 85 -10.01 -6.86 -7.90
C ILE A 85 -11.40 -6.24 -8.13
N PRO A 86 -11.57 -4.90 -8.17
CA PRO A 86 -12.87 -4.30 -8.43
C PRO A 86 -13.44 -4.66 -9.81
N THR A 87 -12.61 -4.76 -10.83
CA THR A 87 -13.05 -5.13 -12.19
C THR A 87 -13.61 -6.55 -12.21
N ILE A 88 -12.89 -7.52 -11.65
CA ILE A 88 -13.32 -8.93 -11.64
C ILE A 88 -14.60 -9.10 -10.81
N PHE A 89 -14.57 -8.67 -9.54
CA PHE A 89 -15.69 -8.88 -8.64
C PHE A 89 -16.89 -7.99 -9.00
N GLY A 90 -16.65 -6.77 -9.49
CA GLY A 90 -17.69 -5.88 -9.98
C GLY A 90 -18.39 -6.44 -11.22
N ALA A 91 -17.64 -6.93 -12.20
CA ALA A 91 -18.23 -7.56 -13.39
C ALA A 91 -19.01 -8.83 -13.04
N LEU A 92 -18.47 -9.67 -12.14
CA LEU A 92 -19.18 -10.86 -11.64
C LEU A 92 -20.49 -10.47 -10.94
N ALA A 93 -20.44 -9.51 -10.02
CA ALA A 93 -21.62 -9.04 -9.30
C ALA A 93 -22.66 -8.45 -10.24
N ALA A 94 -22.25 -7.64 -11.24
CA ALA A 94 -23.15 -7.06 -12.22
C ALA A 94 -23.83 -8.13 -13.09
N ASN A 95 -23.05 -9.10 -13.58
CA ASN A 95 -23.60 -10.20 -14.39
C ASN A 95 -24.60 -11.05 -13.61
N MET A 96 -24.32 -11.37 -12.35
CA MET A 96 -25.24 -12.12 -11.50
C MET A 96 -26.49 -11.32 -11.16
N ALA A 97 -26.36 -10.01 -10.91
CA ALA A 97 -27.48 -9.13 -10.60
C ALA A 97 -28.46 -8.98 -11.77
N ILE A 98 -27.98 -8.89 -13.02
CA ILE A 98 -28.81 -8.87 -14.23
C ILE A 98 -29.68 -10.12 -14.31
N ASN A 99 -29.18 -11.26 -13.83
CA ASN A 99 -29.92 -12.52 -13.78
C ASN A 99 -30.78 -12.69 -12.49
N GLY A 100 -30.97 -11.62 -11.71
CA GLY A 100 -31.76 -11.63 -10.47
C GLY A 100 -31.07 -12.32 -9.28
N ASN A 101 -29.76 -12.62 -9.38
CA ASN A 101 -29.03 -13.33 -8.36
C ASN A 101 -28.12 -12.36 -7.55
N PRO A 102 -28.40 -12.11 -6.26
CA PRO A 102 -27.62 -11.18 -5.45
C PRO A 102 -26.29 -11.78 -4.93
N THR A 103 -26.01 -13.06 -5.14
CA THR A 103 -24.85 -13.77 -4.57
C THR A 103 -23.51 -13.09 -4.95
N GLY A 104 -23.41 -12.52 -6.16
CA GLY A 104 -22.22 -11.83 -6.60
C GLY A 104 -21.84 -10.63 -5.74
N ILE A 105 -22.85 -9.90 -5.23
CA ILE A 105 -22.62 -8.76 -4.33
C ILE A 105 -22.06 -9.24 -2.99
N PHE A 106 -22.60 -10.34 -2.44
CA PHE A 106 -22.08 -10.92 -1.19
C PHE A 106 -20.65 -11.42 -1.33
N ILE A 107 -20.31 -12.06 -2.46
CA ILE A 107 -18.93 -12.50 -2.76
C ILE A 107 -18.00 -11.27 -2.78
N TRP A 108 -18.41 -10.18 -3.42
CA TRP A 108 -17.60 -8.94 -3.46
C TRP A 108 -17.41 -8.33 -2.07
N ILE A 109 -18.45 -8.28 -1.24
CA ILE A 109 -18.35 -7.79 0.14
C ILE A 109 -17.36 -8.63 0.94
N VAL A 110 -17.41 -9.96 0.83
CA VAL A 110 -16.47 -10.87 1.50
C VAL A 110 -15.04 -10.61 1.03
N ALA A 111 -14.82 -10.43 -0.28
CA ALA A 111 -13.52 -10.09 -0.83
C ALA A 111 -12.97 -8.76 -0.26
N GLN A 112 -13.82 -7.73 -0.12
CA GLN A 112 -13.42 -6.44 0.46
C GLN A 112 -13.09 -6.55 1.96
N ILE A 113 -13.83 -7.36 2.70
CA ILE A 113 -13.51 -7.64 4.11
C ILE A 113 -12.15 -8.35 4.22
N ALA A 114 -11.88 -9.32 3.35
CA ALA A 114 -10.59 -10.01 3.31
C ALA A 114 -9.43 -9.04 3.02
N VAL A 115 -9.60 -8.11 2.08
CA VAL A 115 -8.62 -7.04 1.80
C VAL A 115 -8.41 -6.14 3.02
N MET A 116 -9.47 -5.79 3.75
CA MET A 116 -9.37 -4.96 4.95
C MET A 116 -8.58 -5.67 6.07
N VAL A 117 -8.86 -6.96 6.30
CA VAL A 117 -8.12 -7.78 7.28
C VAL A 117 -6.65 -7.93 6.87
N PHE A 118 -6.38 -8.13 5.59
CA PHE A 118 -5.03 -8.18 5.05
C PHE A 118 -4.25 -6.88 5.33
N ARG A 119 -4.86 -5.70 5.07
CA ARG A 119 -4.25 -4.40 5.37
C ARG A 119 -3.94 -4.22 6.85
N TRP A 120 -4.81 -4.67 7.72
CA TRP A 120 -4.58 -4.58 9.17
C TRP A 120 -3.38 -5.41 9.58
N LYS A 121 -3.32 -6.67 9.13
CA LYS A 121 -2.19 -7.56 9.44
C LYS A 121 -0.86 -7.12 8.84
N GLN A 122 -0.89 -6.41 7.70
CA GLN A 122 0.32 -5.86 7.08
C GLN A 122 1.08 -4.89 8.00
N LEU A 123 0.37 -4.03 8.74
CA LEU A 123 1.01 -3.06 9.64
C LEU A 123 1.81 -3.79 10.73
N GLU A 124 1.19 -4.74 11.39
CA GLU A 124 1.82 -5.53 12.45
C GLU A 124 3.01 -6.34 11.92
N PHE A 125 2.83 -7.00 10.80
CA PHE A 125 3.88 -7.76 10.14
C PHE A 125 5.07 -6.87 9.77
N ALA A 126 4.82 -5.74 9.10
CA ALA A 126 5.85 -4.82 8.67
C ALA A 126 6.60 -4.17 9.86
N TYR A 127 5.90 -3.89 10.94
CA TYR A 127 6.52 -3.39 12.18
C TYR A 127 7.44 -4.43 12.83
N ARG A 128 7.01 -5.68 12.92
CA ARG A 128 7.80 -6.77 13.50
C ARG A 128 9.05 -7.11 12.68
N GLU A 129 8.91 -7.18 11.37
CA GLU A 129 10.02 -7.50 10.46
C GLU A 129 10.96 -6.29 10.23
N GLY A 130 10.45 -5.06 10.32
CA GLY A 130 11.22 -3.84 10.19
C GLY A 130 12.10 -3.81 8.93
N ILE A 131 13.37 -3.45 9.10
CA ILE A 131 14.34 -3.31 8.00
C ILE A 131 14.61 -4.63 7.26
N SER A 132 14.52 -5.79 7.94
CA SER A 132 14.73 -7.09 7.31
C SER A 132 13.76 -7.34 6.15
N LEU A 133 12.54 -6.81 6.25
CA LEU A 133 11.56 -6.87 5.18
C LEU A 133 12.03 -6.12 3.94
N VAL A 134 12.66 -4.95 4.11
CA VAL A 134 13.17 -4.13 2.98
C VAL A 134 14.27 -4.88 2.22
N THR A 135 15.24 -5.43 2.94
CA THR A 135 16.35 -6.17 2.31
C THR A 135 15.86 -7.40 1.56
N THR A 136 14.88 -8.12 2.12
CA THR A 136 14.27 -9.28 1.47
C THR A 136 13.41 -8.87 0.27
N MET A 137 12.69 -7.77 0.37
CA MET A 137 11.82 -7.28 -0.70
C MET A 137 12.59 -6.62 -1.85
N GLN A 138 13.72 -5.96 -1.61
CA GLN A 138 14.51 -5.30 -2.66
C GLN A 138 14.84 -6.24 -3.83
N HIS A 139 15.18 -7.50 -3.55
CA HIS A 139 15.46 -8.49 -4.58
C HIS A 139 14.20 -8.98 -5.35
N ARG A 140 13.02 -8.82 -4.76
CA ARG A 140 11.75 -9.27 -5.36
C ARG A 140 10.91 -8.13 -5.93
N LEU A 141 11.19 -6.89 -5.53
CA LEU A 141 10.41 -5.71 -5.94
C LEU A 141 10.49 -5.47 -7.45
N THR A 142 11.64 -5.67 -8.08
CA THR A 142 11.79 -5.52 -9.52
C THR A 142 10.89 -6.50 -10.26
N ALA A 143 10.95 -7.78 -9.93
CA ALA A 143 10.11 -8.81 -10.54
C ALA A 143 8.60 -8.57 -10.28
N LEU A 144 8.25 -8.11 -9.09
CA LEU A 144 6.87 -7.75 -8.75
C LEU A 144 6.38 -6.51 -9.52
N THR A 145 7.24 -5.51 -9.68
CA THR A 145 6.93 -4.30 -10.46
C THR A 145 6.75 -4.63 -11.94
N ASP A 146 7.62 -5.47 -12.49
CA ASP A 146 7.53 -5.93 -13.88
C ASP A 146 6.25 -6.75 -14.11
N ALA A 147 5.92 -7.66 -13.19
CA ALA A 147 4.69 -8.44 -13.25
C ALA A 147 3.43 -7.55 -13.14
N ALA A 148 3.42 -6.57 -12.23
CA ALA A 148 2.31 -5.63 -12.09
C ALA A 148 2.16 -4.72 -13.31
N THR A 149 3.27 -4.29 -13.91
CA THR A 149 3.26 -3.49 -15.15
C THR A 149 2.72 -4.31 -16.32
N LEU A 150 3.16 -5.56 -16.47
CA LEU A 150 2.66 -6.46 -17.49
C LEU A 150 1.16 -6.71 -17.34
N LEU A 151 0.71 -6.95 -16.11
CA LEU A 151 -0.71 -7.13 -15.79
C LEU A 151 -1.52 -5.86 -16.12
N GLY A 152 -1.02 -4.69 -15.78
CA GLY A 152 -1.65 -3.41 -16.09
C GLY A 152 -1.77 -3.18 -17.61
N VAL A 153 -0.71 -3.44 -18.37
CA VAL A 153 -0.73 -3.32 -19.83
C VAL A 153 -1.72 -4.33 -20.46
N PHE A 154 -1.73 -5.56 -19.97
CA PHE A 154 -2.67 -6.58 -20.42
C PHE A 154 -4.13 -6.16 -20.17
N MET A 155 -4.42 -5.63 -18.99
CA MET A 155 -5.76 -5.16 -18.64
C MET A 155 -6.21 -3.98 -19.48
N VAL A 156 -5.33 -3.00 -19.73
CA VAL A 156 -5.64 -1.87 -20.64
C VAL A 156 -5.90 -2.39 -22.05
N GLY A 157 -5.09 -3.30 -22.55
CA GLY A 157 -5.30 -3.93 -23.85
C GLY A 157 -6.62 -4.68 -23.95
N ALA A 158 -6.99 -5.44 -22.92
CA ALA A 158 -8.26 -6.15 -22.84
C ALA A 158 -9.47 -5.20 -22.80
N LEU A 159 -9.37 -4.10 -22.05
CA LEU A 159 -10.41 -3.06 -22.01
C LEU A 159 -10.59 -2.39 -23.38
N VAL A 160 -9.50 -2.02 -24.05
CA VAL A 160 -9.55 -1.45 -25.40
C VAL A 160 -10.17 -2.44 -26.38
N ALA A 161 -9.77 -3.71 -26.34
CA ALA A 161 -10.33 -4.75 -27.21
C ALA A 161 -11.84 -4.96 -26.98
N THR A 162 -12.30 -4.93 -25.72
CA THR A 162 -13.74 -5.04 -25.42
C THR A 162 -14.50 -3.82 -25.90
N MET A 163 -13.96 -2.60 -25.75
CA MET A 163 -14.60 -1.37 -26.23
C MET A 163 -14.72 -1.32 -27.76
N VAL A 164 -13.74 -1.88 -28.48
CA VAL A 164 -13.75 -1.92 -29.95
C VAL A 164 -14.71 -2.98 -30.48
N ASN A 165 -14.93 -4.08 -29.75
CA ASN A 165 -15.83 -5.17 -30.14
C ASN A 165 -17.31 -4.97 -29.75
N VAL A 166 -17.63 -3.92 -28.99
CA VAL A 166 -19.03 -3.54 -28.71
C VAL A 166 -19.55 -2.71 -29.89
N LYS A 167 -19.95 -3.38 -30.96
CA LYS A 167 -20.80 -2.85 -32.05
C LYS A 167 -22.12 -3.57 -32.03
#